data_03011ee5559af0bb2166f25692b09c2c
#
_entry.id   03011ee5559af0bb2166f25692b09c2c
#
_cell.length_a   1.000
_cell.length_b   1.000
_cell.length_c   1.000
_cell.angle_alpha   90.00
_cell.angle_beta   90.00
_cell.angle_gamma   90.00
#
_symmetry.space_group_name_H-M   'P 1'
#
loop_
_entity.id
_entity.type
_entity.pdbx_description
1 polymer ?
#
loop_
_entity_poly.entity_id
_entity_poly.type
_entity_poly.pdbx_seq_one_letter_code
_entity_poly.pdbx_strand_id
1 'polypeptide(L)'
;MDYNWLTVKAEARPAGEKGFGSFALQPIRAGETVAGFGGWVVDRVTLAEMPVYRQHRSIQIDEDLYLVSGETPEPGDMLNHSCEPNCGLLGSQLLVARRDIAPGEELTFDYAMCDASDYDEFRCFCGTPTCREVVSGSDWRDPAIQARYAGWFSSYLVRRIAALTAH
;
A
#
# COMPACT_ATOMS: atom_id res chain seq x y z
N MET A 1 -21.61 -1.11 4.33
CA MET A 1 -20.94 -2.01 3.35
C MET A 1 -19.49 -1.61 3.41
N ASP A 2 -18.62 -2.55 3.86
CA ASP A 2 -17.21 -2.30 3.99
C ASP A 2 -16.57 -2.43 2.60
N TYR A 3 -15.82 -1.43 2.19
CA TYR A 3 -15.14 -1.39 0.91
C TYR A 3 -13.72 -1.98 1.01
N ASN A 4 -13.03 -1.64 2.10
CA ASN A 4 -11.69 -2.13 2.38
C ASN A 4 -11.77 -3.21 3.47
N TRP A 5 -11.43 -4.43 3.12
CA TRP A 5 -11.48 -5.53 4.07
C TRP A 5 -10.07 -5.93 4.53
N LEU A 6 -10.01 -6.51 5.73
CA LEU A 6 -8.82 -7.11 6.31
C LEU A 6 -9.14 -8.57 6.64
N THR A 7 -8.15 -9.45 6.48
CA THR A 7 -8.30 -10.87 6.86
C THR A 7 -8.68 -11.01 8.33
N VAL A 8 -9.54 -11.97 8.65
CA VAL A 8 -9.91 -12.31 10.04
C VAL A 8 -8.72 -12.78 10.88
N LYS A 9 -7.56 -13.06 10.26
CA LYS A 9 -6.30 -13.40 10.93
C LYS A 9 -5.52 -12.18 11.41
N ALA A 10 -6.03 -10.96 11.20
CA ALA A 10 -5.37 -9.72 11.61
C ALA A 10 -6.38 -8.74 12.22
N GLU A 11 -5.87 -7.78 12.96
CA GLU A 11 -6.65 -6.68 13.54
C GLU A 11 -5.97 -5.33 13.36
N ALA A 12 -6.76 -4.26 13.27
CA ALA A 12 -6.26 -2.89 13.31
C ALA A 12 -6.06 -2.45 14.76
N ARG A 13 -4.87 -1.93 15.10
CA ARG A 13 -4.54 -1.42 16.44
C ARG A 13 -3.52 -0.28 16.38
N PRO A 14 -3.29 0.45 17.48
CA PRO A 14 -2.29 1.51 17.53
C PRO A 14 -0.88 1.01 17.13
N ALA A 15 -0.20 1.78 16.28
CA ALA A 15 1.13 1.50 15.71
C ALA A 15 2.15 2.62 16.00
N GLY A 16 2.02 3.29 17.15
CA GLY A 16 2.93 4.36 17.56
C GLY A 16 2.83 5.59 16.66
N GLU A 17 3.97 6.10 16.21
CA GLU A 17 4.04 7.31 15.36
C GLU A 17 3.34 7.15 14.00
N LYS A 18 3.07 5.91 13.56
CA LYS A 18 2.33 5.60 12.34
C LYS A 18 0.80 5.67 12.51
N GLY A 19 0.32 6.01 13.70
CA GLY A 19 -1.10 6.04 14.04
C GLY A 19 -1.67 4.65 14.29
N PHE A 20 -2.46 4.11 13.37
CA PHE A 20 -2.97 2.73 13.41
C PHE A 20 -2.25 1.87 12.37
N GLY A 21 -2.18 0.57 12.62
CA GLY A 21 -1.65 -0.43 11.71
C GLY A 21 -2.39 -1.75 11.86
N SER A 22 -2.26 -2.63 10.89
CA SER A 22 -2.86 -3.97 10.92
C SER A 22 -1.83 -5.00 11.37
N PHE A 23 -2.16 -5.82 12.35
CA PHE A 23 -1.25 -6.79 12.95
C PHE A 23 -1.82 -8.20 12.90
N ALA A 24 -0.98 -9.17 12.57
CA ALA A 24 -1.37 -10.57 12.54
C ALA A 24 -1.74 -11.09 13.95
N LEU A 25 -2.90 -11.72 14.08
CA LEU A 25 -3.36 -12.44 15.27
C LEU A 25 -2.98 -13.92 15.23
N GLN A 26 -2.87 -14.46 14.02
CA GLN A 26 -2.60 -15.86 13.74
C GLN A 26 -1.53 -15.95 12.66
N PRO A 27 -0.85 -17.12 12.51
CA PRO A 27 0.08 -17.32 11.41
C PRO A 27 -0.61 -17.12 10.04
N ILE A 28 0.02 -16.32 9.18
CA ILE A 28 -0.39 -16.09 7.80
C ILE A 28 0.69 -16.70 6.90
N ARG A 29 0.31 -17.55 5.96
CA ARG A 29 1.25 -18.19 5.05
C ARG A 29 1.56 -17.31 3.86
N ALA A 30 2.76 -17.45 3.31
CA ALA A 30 3.10 -16.86 2.02
C ALA A 30 2.04 -17.21 0.95
N GLY A 31 1.61 -16.23 0.18
CA GLY A 31 0.57 -16.36 -0.83
C GLY A 31 -0.87 -16.17 -0.33
N GLU A 32 -1.13 -16.07 0.98
CA GLU A 32 -2.46 -15.75 1.47
C GLU A 32 -2.80 -14.28 1.21
N THR A 33 -4.02 -14.02 0.74
CA THR A 33 -4.54 -12.65 0.61
C THR A 33 -4.88 -12.11 2.00
N VAL A 34 -4.36 -10.93 2.33
CA VAL A 34 -4.48 -10.35 3.68
C VAL A 34 -5.40 -9.15 3.73
N ALA A 35 -5.53 -8.42 2.62
CA ALA A 35 -6.43 -7.26 2.53
C ALA A 35 -6.88 -7.02 1.10
N GLY A 36 -7.94 -6.26 0.95
CA GLY A 36 -8.43 -5.82 -0.36
C GLY A 36 -8.97 -4.40 -0.27
N PHE A 37 -8.64 -3.62 -1.28
CA PHE A 37 -9.06 -2.23 -1.43
C PHE A 37 -10.24 -2.12 -2.38
N GLY A 38 -11.26 -1.37 -1.98
CA GLY A 38 -12.44 -1.10 -2.76
C GLY A 38 -12.93 0.34 -2.58
N GLY A 39 -14.14 0.63 -3.06
CA GLY A 39 -14.73 1.95 -2.93
C GLY A 39 -15.10 2.58 -4.27
N TRP A 40 -15.07 3.90 -4.31
CA TRP A 40 -15.36 4.66 -5.53
C TRP A 40 -14.09 4.94 -6.30
N VAL A 41 -14.15 4.76 -7.61
CA VAL A 41 -13.10 5.20 -8.52
C VAL A 41 -13.29 6.69 -8.78
N VAL A 42 -12.26 7.47 -8.49
CA VAL A 42 -12.24 8.92 -8.73
C VAL A 42 -10.96 9.29 -9.47
N ASP A 43 -11.00 10.42 -10.20
CA ASP A 43 -9.80 11.00 -10.77
C ASP A 43 -9.06 11.88 -9.74
N ARG A 44 -7.87 12.35 -10.12
CA ARG A 44 -7.01 13.20 -9.27
C ARG A 44 -7.69 14.50 -8.87
N VAL A 45 -8.46 15.12 -9.78
CA VAL A 45 -9.13 16.39 -9.51
C VAL A 45 -10.20 16.19 -8.44
N THR A 46 -11.03 15.18 -8.60
CA THR A 46 -12.06 14.82 -7.62
C THR A 46 -11.44 14.42 -6.28
N LEU A 47 -10.33 13.66 -6.29
CA LEU A 47 -9.61 13.30 -5.07
C LEU A 47 -9.10 14.53 -4.31
N ALA A 48 -8.52 15.50 -5.01
CA ALA A 48 -7.98 16.72 -4.42
C ALA A 48 -9.05 17.61 -3.76
N GLU A 49 -10.30 17.51 -4.19
CA GLU A 49 -11.45 18.22 -3.60
C GLU A 49 -12.01 17.51 -2.35
N MET A 50 -11.62 16.28 -2.10
CA MET A 50 -12.06 15.51 -0.93
C MET A 50 -11.37 15.98 0.35
N PRO A 51 -11.98 15.73 1.53
CA PRO A 51 -11.31 15.94 2.81
C PRO A 51 -9.98 15.17 2.88
N VAL A 52 -8.94 15.80 3.45
CA VAL A 52 -7.56 15.25 3.52
C VAL A 52 -7.52 13.83 4.10
N TYR A 53 -8.33 13.53 5.12
CA TYR A 53 -8.38 12.19 5.71
C TYR A 53 -8.87 11.11 4.71
N ARG A 54 -9.63 11.48 3.68
CA ARG A 54 -10.04 10.56 2.60
C ARG A 54 -8.95 10.41 1.55
N GLN A 55 -8.26 11.50 1.22
CA GLN A 55 -7.11 11.45 0.33
C GLN A 55 -6.05 10.48 0.86
N HIS A 56 -5.72 10.54 2.16
CA HIS A 56 -4.75 9.64 2.81
C HIS A 56 -5.20 8.18 2.91
N ARG A 57 -6.47 7.87 2.65
CA ARG A 57 -7.02 6.51 2.62
C ARG A 57 -7.35 6.06 1.20
N SER A 58 -6.84 6.75 0.20
CA SER A 58 -6.97 6.33 -1.19
C SER A 58 -5.80 5.45 -1.61
N ILE A 59 -6.01 4.64 -2.62
CA ILE A 59 -4.96 3.90 -3.31
C ILE A 59 -5.00 4.21 -4.81
N GLN A 60 -3.86 4.52 -5.40
CA GLN A 60 -3.76 4.74 -6.82
C GLN A 60 -3.85 3.41 -7.59
N ILE A 61 -4.77 3.31 -8.54
CA ILE A 61 -5.05 2.08 -9.30
C ILE A 61 -4.71 2.20 -10.78
N ASP A 62 -4.64 3.41 -11.32
CA ASP A 62 -4.16 3.71 -12.68
C ASP A 62 -3.55 5.12 -12.74
N GLU A 63 -3.10 5.58 -13.91
CA GLU A 63 -2.36 6.83 -14.14
C GLU A 63 -2.96 8.03 -13.41
N ASP A 64 -4.26 8.16 -13.41
CA ASP A 64 -5.00 9.28 -12.80
C ASP A 64 -6.27 8.81 -12.09
N LEU A 65 -6.31 7.54 -11.66
CA LEU A 65 -7.47 6.94 -11.01
C LEU A 65 -7.09 6.39 -9.64
N TYR A 66 -7.96 6.66 -8.68
CA TYR A 66 -7.83 6.29 -7.28
C TYR A 66 -9.07 5.57 -6.79
N LEU A 67 -8.89 4.56 -5.94
CA LEU A 67 -9.97 4.02 -5.11
C LEU A 67 -10.02 4.78 -3.80
N VAL A 68 -11.21 5.21 -3.41
CA VAL A 68 -11.46 5.91 -2.15
C VAL A 68 -12.53 5.17 -1.37
N SER A 69 -12.18 4.74 -0.16
CA SER A 69 -13.10 4.07 0.76
C SER A 69 -14.16 5.01 1.35
N GLY A 70 -15.02 4.49 2.23
CA GLY A 70 -16.08 5.22 2.88
C GLY A 70 -15.62 6.38 3.76
N GLU A 71 -16.57 7.11 4.33
CA GLU A 71 -16.28 8.22 5.24
C GLU A 71 -15.70 7.72 6.56
N THR A 72 -16.16 6.56 7.04
CA THR A 72 -15.67 5.91 8.25
C THR A 72 -14.46 5.05 7.92
N PRO A 73 -13.37 5.12 8.71
CA PRO A 73 -12.24 4.23 8.55
C PRO A 73 -12.63 2.75 8.68
N GLU A 74 -12.10 1.93 7.79
CA GLU A 74 -12.32 0.48 7.74
C GLU A 74 -11.03 -0.26 8.14
N PRO A 75 -11.09 -1.51 8.60
CA PRO A 75 -9.88 -2.26 8.99
C PRO A 75 -8.82 -2.33 7.87
N GLY A 76 -9.24 -2.46 6.62
CA GLY A 76 -8.36 -2.49 5.45
C GLY A 76 -7.69 -1.16 5.11
N ASP A 77 -8.12 -0.04 5.71
CA ASP A 77 -7.44 1.26 5.56
C ASP A 77 -6.14 1.34 6.39
N MET A 78 -5.96 0.45 7.38
CA MET A 78 -4.89 0.53 8.38
C MET A 78 -3.66 -0.30 7.97
N LEU A 79 -3.21 -0.13 6.74
CA LEU A 79 -2.05 -0.83 6.19
C LEU A 79 -0.93 0.15 5.93
N ASN A 80 0.09 0.12 6.79
CA ASN A 80 1.20 1.06 6.76
C ASN A 80 2.26 0.70 5.71
N HIS A 81 3.03 1.72 5.35
CA HIS A 81 4.24 1.55 4.56
C HIS A 81 5.37 0.92 5.36
N SER A 82 6.17 0.08 4.69
CA SER A 82 7.51 -0.33 5.12
C SER A 82 8.45 -0.43 3.93
N CYS A 83 9.74 -0.08 4.13
CA CYS A 83 10.79 -0.29 3.14
C CYS A 83 11.25 -1.76 3.05
N GLU A 84 10.87 -2.61 4.02
CA GLU A 84 11.05 -4.06 4.01
C GLU A 84 9.71 -4.75 4.32
N PRO A 85 8.73 -4.66 3.41
CA PRO A 85 7.38 -5.12 3.67
C PRO A 85 7.25 -6.64 3.63
N ASN A 86 6.30 -7.16 4.42
CA ASN A 86 5.91 -8.57 4.38
C ASN A 86 4.74 -8.86 3.44
N CYS A 87 4.08 -7.82 2.90
CA CYS A 87 3.03 -7.95 1.90
C CYS A 87 3.44 -7.34 0.56
N GLY A 88 2.79 -7.76 -0.51
CA GLY A 88 2.94 -7.24 -1.85
C GLY A 88 1.58 -7.01 -2.51
N LEU A 89 1.53 -6.10 -3.47
CA LEU A 89 0.30 -5.79 -4.20
C LEU A 89 0.09 -6.77 -5.36
N LEU A 90 -1.07 -7.39 -5.42
CA LEU A 90 -1.51 -8.23 -6.53
C LEU A 90 -2.54 -7.48 -7.37
N GLY A 91 -2.22 -7.23 -8.63
CA GLY A 91 -3.02 -6.35 -9.50
C GLY A 91 -2.95 -4.91 -8.99
N SER A 92 -4.11 -4.31 -8.70
CA SER A 92 -4.17 -2.92 -8.18
C SER A 92 -4.97 -2.81 -6.86
N GLN A 93 -5.42 -3.95 -6.30
CA GLN A 93 -6.42 -3.90 -5.23
C GLN A 93 -6.21 -4.92 -4.10
N LEU A 94 -5.42 -5.98 -4.31
CA LEU A 94 -5.25 -7.02 -3.31
C LEU A 94 -3.85 -6.99 -2.70
N LEU A 95 -3.75 -7.14 -1.39
CA LEU A 95 -2.50 -7.39 -0.71
C LEU A 95 -2.36 -8.86 -0.36
N VAL A 96 -1.18 -9.41 -0.65
CA VAL A 96 -0.83 -10.81 -0.46
C VAL A 96 0.43 -10.90 0.38
N ALA A 97 0.47 -11.85 1.31
CA ALA A 97 1.66 -12.13 2.09
C ALA A 97 2.80 -12.63 1.18
N ARG A 98 3.94 -11.94 1.16
CA ARG A 98 5.13 -12.29 0.36
C ARG A 98 5.97 -13.39 1.02
N ARG A 99 5.83 -13.55 2.32
CA ARG A 99 6.45 -14.58 3.17
C ARG A 99 5.49 -15.02 4.26
N ASP A 100 5.84 -16.03 5.00
CA ASP A 100 5.13 -16.36 6.24
C ASP A 100 5.23 -15.18 7.22
N ILE A 101 4.11 -14.86 7.87
CA ILE A 101 3.97 -13.77 8.83
C ILE A 101 3.56 -14.36 10.16
N ALA A 102 4.33 -14.09 11.21
CA ALA A 102 4.05 -14.58 12.55
C ALA A 102 3.01 -13.73 13.27
N PRO A 103 2.29 -14.28 14.26
CA PRO A 103 1.42 -13.49 15.15
C PRO A 103 2.19 -12.34 15.79
N GLY A 104 1.59 -11.17 15.83
CA GLY A 104 2.18 -9.94 16.34
C GLY A 104 2.95 -9.10 15.34
N GLU A 105 3.30 -9.65 14.17
CA GLU A 105 3.91 -8.83 13.10
C GLU A 105 2.88 -7.86 12.49
N GLU A 106 3.33 -6.65 12.19
CA GLU A 106 2.54 -5.68 11.43
C GLU A 106 2.50 -6.08 9.95
N LEU A 107 1.32 -6.05 9.34
CA LEU A 107 1.14 -6.21 7.90
C LEU A 107 1.49 -4.88 7.22
N THR A 108 2.48 -4.90 6.36
CA THR A 108 2.96 -3.70 5.68
C THR A 108 3.22 -3.97 4.21
N PHE A 109 3.08 -2.94 3.37
CA PHE A 109 3.52 -2.99 1.98
C PHE A 109 4.30 -1.72 1.62
N ASP A 110 5.06 -1.76 0.55
CA ASP A 110 5.76 -0.57 0.07
C ASP A 110 4.84 0.22 -0.86
N TYR A 111 4.58 1.49 -0.53
CA TYR A 111 3.70 2.34 -1.32
C TYR A 111 4.23 2.59 -2.74
N ALA A 112 5.54 2.45 -2.96
CA ALA A 112 6.11 2.44 -4.31
C ALA A 112 5.50 1.37 -5.23
N MET A 113 4.82 0.34 -4.69
CA MET A 113 4.15 -0.69 -5.50
C MET A 113 2.88 -0.16 -6.20
N CYS A 114 2.28 0.92 -5.71
CA CYS A 114 1.05 1.46 -6.28
C CYS A 114 1.07 2.97 -6.49
N ASP A 115 1.86 3.74 -5.77
CA ASP A 115 1.78 5.19 -5.79
C ASP A 115 2.84 5.82 -6.70
N ALA A 116 2.37 6.78 -7.53
CA ALA A 116 3.20 7.62 -8.38
C ALA A 116 2.79 9.09 -8.30
N SER A 117 2.16 9.49 -7.20
CA SER A 117 1.68 10.85 -6.97
C SER A 117 2.77 11.73 -6.38
N ASP A 118 3.06 12.84 -7.02
CA ASP A 118 4.16 13.74 -6.63
C ASP A 118 3.94 14.45 -5.26
N TYR A 119 2.73 14.41 -4.72
CA TYR A 119 2.38 15.05 -3.44
C TYR A 119 2.44 14.11 -2.23
N ASP A 120 2.75 12.84 -2.43
CA ASP A 120 2.70 11.81 -1.37
C ASP A 120 4.07 11.57 -0.73
N GLU A 121 4.81 12.66 -0.52
CA GLU A 121 6.09 12.59 0.19
C GLU A 121 5.86 12.63 1.71
N PHE A 122 6.44 11.66 2.42
CA PHE A 122 6.38 11.62 3.88
C PHE A 122 7.62 10.98 4.50
N ARG A 123 7.86 11.32 5.77
CA ARG A 123 8.92 10.70 6.55
C ARG A 123 8.55 9.28 6.93
N CYS A 124 9.42 8.33 6.65
CA CYS A 124 9.23 6.92 6.98
C CYS A 124 9.67 6.60 8.40
N PHE A 125 8.83 5.88 9.15
CA PHE A 125 9.09 5.39 10.50
C PHE A 125 9.09 3.85 10.56
N CYS A 126 9.45 3.16 9.45
CA CYS A 126 9.41 1.69 9.44
C CYS A 126 10.52 1.05 10.29
N GLY A 127 11.60 1.75 10.61
CA GLY A 127 12.68 1.28 11.48
C GLY A 127 13.52 0.13 10.90
N THR A 128 13.37 -0.19 9.61
CA THR A 128 14.13 -1.27 8.96
C THR A 128 15.54 -0.82 8.58
N PRO A 129 16.52 -1.74 8.46
CA PRO A 129 17.88 -1.40 8.08
C PRO A 129 18.01 -0.70 6.72
N THR A 130 17.09 -0.97 5.79
CA THR A 130 17.05 -0.37 4.45
C THR A 130 16.02 0.76 4.35
N CYS A 131 15.65 1.38 5.47
CA CYS A 131 14.70 2.49 5.49
C CYS A 131 15.18 3.64 4.59
N ARG A 132 14.32 4.11 3.69
CA ARG A 132 14.62 5.25 2.82
C ARG A 132 14.55 6.61 3.52
N GLU A 133 14.08 6.65 4.78
CA GLU A 133 13.83 7.85 5.59
C GLU A 133 12.71 8.74 5.03
N VAL A 134 12.69 8.95 3.72
CA VAL A 134 11.62 9.66 3.00
C VAL A 134 11.07 8.74 1.92
N VAL A 135 9.75 8.67 1.85
CA VAL A 135 8.99 7.96 0.80
C VAL A 135 8.37 8.99 -0.11
N SER A 136 8.47 8.77 -1.41
CA SER A 136 7.92 9.68 -2.41
C SER A 136 7.21 8.94 -3.55
N GLY A 137 6.33 9.65 -4.26
CA GLY A 137 5.68 9.14 -5.46
C GLY A 137 6.61 8.87 -6.65
N SER A 138 7.91 9.11 -6.52
CA SER A 138 8.93 8.79 -7.53
C SER A 138 9.72 7.51 -7.23
N ASP A 139 9.57 6.90 -6.05
CA ASP A 139 10.34 5.74 -5.58
C ASP A 139 10.23 4.53 -6.53
N TRP A 140 9.09 4.33 -7.18
CA TRP A 140 8.89 3.27 -8.16
C TRP A 140 9.86 3.31 -9.35
N ARG A 141 10.54 4.46 -9.59
CA ARG A 141 11.53 4.64 -10.66
C ARG A 141 12.91 4.09 -10.30
N ASP A 142 13.17 3.85 -9.02
CA ASP A 142 14.45 3.29 -8.58
C ASP A 142 14.61 1.84 -9.07
N PRO A 143 15.66 1.53 -9.87
CA PRO A 143 15.91 0.17 -10.35
C PRO A 143 16.06 -0.87 -9.23
N ALA A 144 16.58 -0.48 -8.07
CA ALA A 144 16.71 -1.40 -6.94
C ALA A 144 15.33 -1.76 -6.35
N ILE A 145 14.42 -0.80 -6.28
CA ILE A 145 13.03 -1.01 -5.85
C ILE A 145 12.30 -1.86 -6.89
N GLN A 146 12.48 -1.58 -8.18
CA GLN A 146 11.89 -2.36 -9.27
C GLN A 146 12.32 -3.83 -9.21
N ALA A 147 13.62 -4.08 -9.02
CA ALA A 147 14.14 -5.44 -8.90
C ALA A 147 13.61 -6.16 -7.64
N ARG A 148 13.55 -5.46 -6.49
CA ARG A 148 13.08 -6.01 -5.20
C ARG A 148 11.62 -6.40 -5.24
N TYR A 149 10.79 -5.65 -5.96
CA TYR A 149 9.34 -5.82 -5.98
C TYR A 149 8.80 -6.29 -7.33
N ALA A 150 9.64 -6.88 -8.17
CA ALA A 150 9.21 -7.48 -9.44
C ALA A 150 8.02 -8.44 -9.21
N GLY A 151 6.92 -8.21 -9.95
CA GLY A 151 5.67 -8.99 -9.80
C GLY A 151 4.71 -8.48 -8.72
N TRP A 152 5.05 -7.42 -7.99
CA TRP A 152 4.23 -6.85 -6.91
C TRP A 152 3.78 -5.40 -7.17
N PHE A 153 4.09 -4.85 -8.33
CA PHE A 153 3.61 -3.53 -8.73
C PHE A 153 2.18 -3.58 -9.26
N SER A 154 1.44 -2.48 -9.05
CA SER A 154 0.16 -2.26 -9.71
C SER A 154 0.29 -2.32 -11.23
N SER A 155 -0.79 -2.69 -11.90
CA SER A 155 -0.77 -2.94 -13.36
C SER A 155 -0.32 -1.72 -14.16
N TYR A 156 -0.67 -0.51 -13.73
CA TYR A 156 -0.24 0.70 -14.44
C TYR A 156 1.26 0.99 -14.24
N LEU A 157 1.81 0.74 -13.04
CA LEU A 157 3.25 0.90 -12.80
C LEU A 157 4.07 -0.13 -13.56
N VAL A 158 3.58 -1.36 -13.71
CA VAL A 158 4.22 -2.35 -14.60
C VAL A 158 4.37 -1.80 -16.02
N ARG A 159 3.31 -1.16 -16.56
CA ARG A 159 3.38 -0.51 -17.88
C ARG A 159 4.40 0.64 -17.92
N ARG A 160 4.40 1.49 -16.89
CA ARG A 160 5.34 2.63 -16.80
C ARG A 160 6.79 2.17 -16.69
N ILE A 161 7.08 1.16 -15.86
CA ILE A 161 8.43 0.59 -15.69
C ILE A 161 8.90 0.01 -17.02
N ALA A 162 8.06 -0.76 -17.72
CA ALA A 162 8.39 -1.31 -19.03
C ALA A 162 8.72 -0.22 -20.05
N ALA A 163 8.00 0.91 -20.03
CA ALA A 163 8.26 2.04 -20.90
C ALA A 163 9.61 2.74 -20.63
N LEU A 164 10.08 2.77 -19.36
CA LEU A 164 11.40 3.32 -19.01
C LEU A 164 12.56 2.49 -19.58
N THR A 165 12.37 1.18 -19.71
CA THR A 165 13.43 0.25 -20.19
C THR A 165 13.45 0.11 -21.72
N ALA A 166 12.47 0.68 -22.43
CA ALA A 166 12.37 0.62 -23.89
C ALA A 166 13.15 1.73 -24.63
N HIS A 167 13.84 2.59 -23.87
CA HIS A 167 14.70 3.68 -24.37
C HIS A 167 16.14 3.50 -23.91
#